data_deff44734777b31ab4eafdae4a69e5a2
#
_entry.id   deff44734777b31ab4eafdae4a69e5a2
#
_cell.length_a   1.000
_cell.length_b   1.000
_cell.length_c   1.000
_cell.angle_alpha   90.00
_cell.angle_beta   90.00
_cell.angle_gamma   90.00
#
_symmetry.space_group_name_H-M   'P 1'
#
loop_
_entity.id
_entity.type
_entity.pdbx_description
1 polymer ?
#
loop_
_entity_poly.entity_id
_entity_poly.type
_entity_poly.pdbx_seq_one_letter_code
_entity_poly.pdbx_strand_id
1 'polypeptide(L)' 'MTDLHPIRLLGWDDLRSKGIKDSKPTIYPKIKTGQFPRPVYPGKSPAWPEHEIDAHILSLIAKRDASVVEVA' A
#
# COMPACT_ATOMS: atom_id res chain seq x y z
N MET A 1 -0.41 -17.74 -21.09
CA MET A 1 -0.40 -17.36 -20.81
C MET A 1 -0.11 -16.57 -20.70
N THR A 2 -0.06 -16.33 -20.72
CA THR A 2 0.30 -15.66 -20.60
C THR A 2 0.06 -14.51 -20.25
N ASP A 3 -0.49 -14.11 -20.08
CA ASP A 3 -0.83 -13.06 -19.60
C ASP A 3 -0.07 -12.58 -18.64
N LEU A 4 0.90 -12.51 -18.82
CA LEU A 4 1.75 -12.13 -17.87
C LEU A 4 1.83 -10.72 -17.75
N HIS A 5 1.10 -10.17 -16.86
CA HIS A 5 1.37 -8.83 -16.45
C HIS A 5 2.52 -8.91 -15.51
N PRO A 6 3.66 -8.33 -15.83
CA PRO A 6 4.75 -8.32 -14.87
C PRO A 6 4.28 -7.62 -13.61
N ILE A 7 4.55 -8.23 -12.49
CA ILE A 7 4.22 -7.63 -11.22
C ILE A 7 5.16 -6.45 -11.01
N ARG A 8 4.59 -5.27 -10.90
CA ARG A 8 5.38 -4.09 -10.67
C ARG A 8 5.64 -3.93 -9.18
N LEU A 9 6.88 -3.68 -8.82
CA LEU A 9 7.23 -3.41 -7.44
C LEU A 9 7.41 -1.91 -7.24
N LEU A 10 6.83 -1.40 -6.17
CA LEU A 10 6.84 0.01 -5.86
C LEU A 10 7.80 0.28 -4.71
N GLY A 11 8.69 1.24 -4.89
CA GLY A 11 9.56 1.70 -3.80
C GLY A 11 8.92 2.84 -3.05
N TRP A 12 9.71 3.49 -2.18
CA TRP A 12 9.20 4.59 -1.36
C TRP A 12 8.66 5.74 -2.21
N ASP A 13 9.39 6.09 -3.26
CA ASP A 13 8.95 7.20 -4.10
C ASP A 13 7.67 6.87 -4.84
N ASP A 14 7.53 5.61 -5.24
CA ASP A 14 6.33 5.19 -5.94
C ASP A 14 5.12 5.22 -5.01
N LEU A 15 5.31 4.91 -3.74
CA LEU A 15 4.22 5.01 -2.78
C LEU A 15 3.72 6.44 -2.69
N ARG A 16 4.62 7.40 -2.71
CA ARG A 16 4.23 8.80 -2.68
C ARG A 16 3.45 9.18 -3.93
N SER A 17 3.84 8.64 -5.07
CA SER A 17 3.12 8.86 -6.31
C SER A 17 1.71 8.31 -6.26
N LYS A 18 1.51 7.23 -5.52
CA LYS A 18 0.18 6.63 -5.34
C LYS A 18 -0.67 7.39 -4.31
N GLY A 19 -0.09 8.36 -3.63
CA GLY A 19 -0.83 9.12 -2.64
C GLY A 19 -0.58 8.71 -1.19
N ILE A 20 0.30 7.76 -0.97
CA ILE A 20 0.64 7.35 0.38
C ILE A 20 1.71 8.30 0.91
N LYS A 21 1.32 9.14 1.84
CA LYS A 21 2.18 10.22 2.31
C LYS A 21 2.87 9.93 3.63
N ASP A 22 2.62 8.77 4.19
CA ASP A 22 3.22 8.43 5.47
C ASP A 22 4.73 8.31 5.34
N SER A 23 5.43 8.77 6.36
CA SER A 23 6.87 8.64 6.40
C SER A 23 7.27 7.23 6.83
N LYS A 24 8.56 6.90 6.64
CA LYS A 24 9.05 5.58 7.03
C LYS A 24 8.78 5.24 8.49
N PRO A 25 9.04 6.14 9.45
CA PRO A 25 8.75 5.82 10.85
C PRO A 25 7.27 5.55 11.12
N THR A 26 6.38 6.08 10.29
CA THR A 26 4.95 5.84 10.45
C THR A 26 4.55 4.50 9.84
N ILE A 27 5.17 4.13 8.72
CA ILE A 27 4.79 2.93 7.99
C ILE A 27 5.26 1.66 8.69
N TYR A 28 6.47 1.65 9.26
CA TYR A 28 7.00 0.44 9.88
C TYR A 28 6.12 -0.11 11.00
N PRO A 29 5.61 0.71 11.92
CA PRO A 29 4.67 0.18 12.92
C PRO A 29 3.40 -0.37 12.31
N LYS A 30 2.91 0.24 11.24
CA LYS A 30 1.70 -0.26 10.56
C LYS A 30 1.92 -1.61 9.92
N ILE A 31 3.12 -1.87 9.39
CA ILE A 31 3.46 -3.17 8.85
C ILE A 31 3.39 -4.22 9.95
N LYS A 32 3.92 -3.91 11.12
CA LYS A 32 3.93 -4.86 12.23
C LYS A 32 2.53 -5.20 12.71
N THR A 33 1.62 -4.26 12.67
CA THR A 33 0.26 -4.48 13.15
C THR A 33 -0.68 -4.96 12.06
N GLY A 34 -0.17 -5.14 10.86
CA GLY A 34 -1.02 -5.61 9.76
C GLY A 34 -1.84 -4.52 9.09
N GLN A 35 -1.59 -3.27 9.41
CA GLN A 35 -2.34 -2.15 8.83
C GLN A 35 -1.74 -1.68 7.52
N PHE A 36 -0.61 -2.22 7.11
CA PHE A 36 0.04 -1.89 5.86
C PHE A 36 0.63 -3.17 5.28
N PRO A 37 0.61 -3.35 3.96
CA PRO A 37 1.14 -4.56 3.36
C PRO A 37 2.62 -4.76 3.67
N ARG A 38 3.03 -6.00 3.80
CA ARG A 38 4.43 -6.31 4.06
C ARG A 38 5.24 -6.11 2.78
N PRO A 39 6.43 -5.54 2.89
CA PRO A 39 7.27 -5.37 1.71
C PRO A 39 8.01 -6.65 1.36
N VAL A 40 8.47 -6.71 0.12
CA VAL A 40 9.47 -7.68 -0.28
C VAL A 40 10.79 -6.95 -0.43
N TYR A 41 11.88 -7.68 -0.40
CA TYR A 41 13.21 -7.08 -0.46
C TYR A 41 13.97 -7.64 -1.65
N PRO A 42 13.76 -7.05 -2.84
CA PRO A 42 14.52 -7.51 -4.01
C PRO A 42 15.98 -7.12 -3.94
N GLY A 43 16.30 -6.20 -3.05
CA GLY A 43 17.66 -5.76 -2.79
C GLY A 43 17.73 -5.32 -1.36
N LYS A 44 18.38 -4.19 -1.12
CA LYS A 44 18.51 -3.67 0.24
C LYS A 44 17.33 -2.85 0.68
N SER A 45 16.55 -2.36 -0.27
CA SER A 45 15.41 -1.50 0.05
C SER A 45 14.11 -2.28 -0.07
N PRO A 46 13.11 -1.95 0.73
CA PRO A 46 11.83 -2.61 0.61
C PRO A 46 11.09 -2.16 -0.64
N ALA A 47 10.26 -3.06 -1.15
CA ALA A 47 9.37 -2.74 -2.27
C ALA A 47 8.07 -3.47 -2.04
N TRP A 48 7.00 -2.97 -2.63
CA TRP A 48 5.67 -3.55 -2.46
C TRP A 48 5.10 -3.87 -3.82
N PRO A 49 4.46 -5.05 -3.98
CA PRO A 49 3.75 -5.33 -5.23
C PRO A 49 2.65 -4.31 -5.46
N GLU A 50 2.55 -3.81 -6.67
CA GLU A 50 1.61 -2.73 -6.97
C GLU A 50 0.17 -3.11 -6.66
N HIS A 51 -0.22 -4.36 -6.99
CA HIS A 51 -1.59 -4.77 -6.75
C HIS A 51 -1.94 -4.79 -5.26
N GLU A 52 -0.97 -5.06 -4.40
CA GLU A 52 -1.21 -5.04 -2.96
C GLU A 52 -1.38 -3.62 -2.45
N ILE A 53 -0.61 -2.68 -3.00
CA ILE A 53 -0.76 -1.28 -2.62
C ILE A 53 -2.10 -0.75 -3.13
N ASP A 54 -2.50 -1.12 -4.33
CA ASP A 54 -3.79 -0.69 -4.85
C ASP A 54 -4.93 -1.24 -3.99
N ALA A 55 -4.83 -2.49 -3.57
CA ALA A 55 -5.84 -3.07 -2.69
C ALA A 55 -5.86 -2.36 -1.33
N HIS A 56 -4.69 -1.98 -0.82
CA HIS A 56 -4.61 -1.23 0.42
C HIS A 56 -5.31 0.13 0.30
N ILE A 57 -5.08 0.82 -0.81
CA ILE A 57 -5.72 2.10 -1.05
C ILE A 57 -7.24 1.93 -1.12
N LEU A 58 -7.70 0.89 -1.81
CA LEU A 58 -9.13 0.63 -1.88
C LEU A 58 -9.73 0.36 -0.51
N SER A 59 -9.00 -0.32 0.36
CA SER A 59 -9.49 -0.57 1.71
C SER A 59 -9.58 0.72 2.52
N LEU A 60 -8.67 1.66 2.30
CA LEU A 60 -8.76 2.97 2.96
C LEU A 60 -9.98 3.73 2.50
N ILE A 61 -10.28 3.66 1.21
CA ILE A 61 -11.46 4.30 0.68
C ILE A 61 -12.72 3.69 1.28
N ALA A 62 -12.75 2.37 1.38
CA ALA A 62 -13.89 1.67 1.96
C ALA A 62 -14.11 2.07 3.42
N LYS A 63 -13.03 2.20 4.18
CA LYS A 63 -13.14 2.63 5.56
C LYS A 63 -13.69 4.04 5.68
N ARG A 64 -13.21 4.93 4.81
CA ARG A 64 -13.72 6.30 4.80
C ARG A 64 -15.22 6.30 4.50
N ASP A 65 -15.63 5.55 3.49
CA ASP A 65 -17.02 5.54 3.09
C ASP A 65 -17.92 4.96 4.18
N ALA A 66 -17.43 3.93 4.87
CA ALA A 66 -18.20 3.37 5.97
C ALA A 66 -18.35 4.37 7.11
N SER A 67 -17.33 5.16 7.38
CA SER A 67 -17.40 6.18 8.43
C SER A 67 -18.32 7.32 8.04
N VAL A 68 -18.26 7.74 6.79
CA VAL A 68 -19.03 8.89 6.32
C VAL A 68 -20.53 8.63 6.40
N VAL A 69 -20.92 7.39 6.21
CA VAL A 69 -22.33 7.07 6.22
C VAL A 69 -23.00 7.53 7.50
N GLU A 70 -22.27 7.56 8.60
CA GLU A 70 -22.87 7.95 9.85
C GLU A 70 -22.98 9.43 10.06
N VAL A 71 -22.33 10.18 9.25
CA VAL A 71 -22.30 11.61 9.43
C VAL A 71 -23.54 12.28 8.89
N ALA A 72 -24.17 11.66 7.98
CA ALA A 72 -25.29 12.24 7.25
C ALA A 72 -26.45 12.67 8.12
#